data_25c1f675713048463ef6b242b5ac3c92
#
_entry.id   25c1f675713048463ef6b242b5ac3c92
#
_cell.length_a   1.000
_cell.length_b   1.000
_cell.length_c   1.000
_cell.angle_alpha   90.00
_cell.angle_beta   90.00
_cell.angle_gamma   90.00
#
_symmetry.space_group_name_H-M   'P 1'
#
loop_
_entity.id
_entity.type
_entity.pdbx_description
1 polymer ?
#
loop_
_entity_poly.entity_id
_entity_poly.type
_entity_poly.pdbx_seq_one_letter_code
_entity_poly.pdbx_strand_id
1 'polypeptide(L)'
;VALRKLCPAKLEGKDKGNLISIITSDIELLEVFYAHTISPIMIAILFGIIMCTFIGSFDLVLAMVMLISYIVVGCIIPILISQSNKDYGLIFRTKTGDLSSFVLDSLRGVNETIQYDDGKNRLNKIKEKIDSLSIIEGKMKDITGTNMAITNTVILLADLVMLFISIHFYTHSQITFAQLIISVVSLMSSFGPFVALANLGSTLQNTFAAGNRVLDILEE
;
A
#
# COMPACT_ATOMS: atom_id res chain seq x y z
N VAL A 1 10.36 -28.23 -4.32
CA VAL A 1 11.41 -28.92 -5.10
C VAL A 1 12.79 -28.36 -4.76
N ALA A 2 12.98 -27.02 -4.73
CA ALA A 2 14.27 -26.38 -4.43
C ALA A 2 14.84 -26.76 -3.05
N LEU A 3 14.07 -26.60 -1.98
CA LEU A 3 14.49 -27.00 -0.62
C LEU A 3 14.89 -28.47 -0.50
N ARG A 4 14.25 -29.35 -1.29
CA ARG A 4 14.60 -30.78 -1.30
C ARG A 4 15.93 -31.06 -2.03
N LYS A 5 16.36 -30.17 -2.94
CA LYS A 5 17.68 -30.25 -3.58
C LYS A 5 18.80 -29.73 -2.69
N LEU A 6 18.49 -28.80 -1.78
CA LEU A 6 19.44 -28.20 -0.83
C LEU A 6 19.69 -29.08 0.43
N CYS A 7 18.83 -30.08 0.69
CA CYS A 7 18.98 -31.00 1.83
C CYS A 7 20.04 -32.09 1.54
N PRO A 8 20.85 -32.50 2.57
CA PRO A 8 21.02 -31.94 3.91
C PRO A 8 22.14 -30.87 3.97
N ALA A 9 23.12 -30.91 3.08
CA ALA A 9 24.44 -30.28 3.25
C ALA A 9 24.41 -28.73 3.29
N LYS A 10 23.54 -28.08 2.52
CA LYS A 10 23.46 -26.60 2.47
C LYS A 10 22.52 -26.00 3.54
N LEU A 11 21.69 -26.80 4.17
CA LEU A 11 20.76 -26.37 5.22
C LEU A 11 21.33 -26.54 6.65
N GLU A 12 22.40 -27.28 6.81
CA GLU A 12 23.00 -27.58 8.13
C GLU A 12 23.66 -26.37 8.82
N GLY A 13 23.85 -25.25 8.13
CA GLY A 13 24.36 -23.99 8.69
C GLY A 13 23.35 -22.85 8.77
N LYS A 14 22.15 -23.02 8.24
CA LYS A 14 21.13 -21.95 8.23
C LYS A 14 20.20 -22.09 9.44
N ASP A 15 19.83 -20.94 10.01
CA ASP A 15 18.87 -20.89 11.12
C ASP A 15 17.52 -21.50 10.67
N LYS A 16 17.14 -22.61 11.31
CA LYS A 16 15.89 -23.32 11.03
C LYS A 16 14.66 -22.40 11.17
N GLY A 17 14.71 -21.45 12.11
CA GLY A 17 13.67 -20.45 12.30
C GLY A 17 13.50 -19.54 11.09
N ASN A 18 14.62 -19.10 10.49
CA ASN A 18 14.61 -18.28 9.29
C ASN A 18 14.03 -19.04 8.08
N LEU A 19 14.37 -20.29 7.88
CA LEU A 19 13.81 -21.13 6.81
C LEU A 19 12.29 -21.34 6.96
N ILE A 20 11.83 -21.58 8.18
CA ILE A 20 10.40 -21.71 8.46
C ILE A 20 9.68 -20.38 8.15
N SER A 21 10.26 -19.26 8.57
CA SER A 21 9.71 -17.92 8.28
C SER A 21 9.59 -17.66 6.78
N ILE A 22 10.58 -18.05 5.98
CA ILE A 22 10.54 -17.90 4.52
C ILE A 22 9.43 -18.76 3.91
N ILE A 23 9.30 -20.02 4.35
CA ILE A 23 8.30 -20.94 3.80
C ILE A 23 6.86 -20.52 4.18
N THR A 24 6.66 -19.98 5.38
CA THR A 24 5.32 -19.60 5.84
C THR A 24 5.01 -18.14 5.50
N SER A 25 5.76 -17.21 6.05
CA SER A 25 5.45 -15.78 5.99
C SER A 25 5.81 -15.14 4.65
N ASP A 26 6.96 -15.47 4.05
CA ASP A 26 7.39 -14.83 2.80
C ASP A 26 6.60 -15.36 1.59
N ILE A 27 6.23 -16.65 1.58
CA ILE A 27 5.36 -17.21 0.54
C ILE A 27 3.95 -16.66 0.66
N GLU A 28 3.41 -16.53 1.86
CA GLU A 28 2.10 -15.89 2.10
C GLU A 28 2.09 -14.43 1.61
N LEU A 29 3.17 -13.67 1.87
CA LEU A 29 3.32 -12.31 1.34
C LEU A 29 3.35 -12.26 -0.19
N LEU A 30 3.94 -13.25 -0.85
CA LEU A 30 3.92 -13.35 -2.31
C LEU A 30 2.52 -13.69 -2.84
N GLU A 31 1.78 -14.57 -2.17
CA GLU A 31 0.38 -14.88 -2.52
C GLU A 31 -0.50 -13.64 -2.40
N VAL A 32 -0.40 -12.92 -1.28
CA VAL A 32 -1.09 -11.64 -1.05
C VAL A 32 -0.72 -10.61 -2.13
N PHE A 33 0.54 -10.59 -2.58
CA PHE A 33 0.97 -9.72 -3.66
C PHE A 33 0.24 -10.00 -4.98
N TYR A 34 0.15 -11.25 -5.39
CA TYR A 34 -0.57 -11.59 -6.62
C TYR A 34 -2.03 -11.15 -6.55
N ALA A 35 -2.72 -11.43 -5.45
CA ALA A 35 -4.12 -11.09 -5.28
C ALA A 35 -4.37 -9.57 -5.15
N HIS A 36 -3.51 -8.86 -4.40
CA HIS A 36 -3.74 -7.46 -4.03
C HIS A 36 -2.92 -6.44 -4.84
N THR A 37 -2.05 -6.89 -5.75
CA THR A 37 -1.26 -5.97 -6.59
C THR A 37 -1.56 -6.16 -8.07
N ILE A 38 -1.42 -7.39 -8.58
CA ILE A 38 -1.61 -7.63 -10.02
C ILE A 38 -3.07 -7.40 -10.41
N SER A 39 -4.01 -7.89 -9.61
CA SER A 39 -5.44 -7.73 -9.90
C SER A 39 -5.88 -6.26 -9.95
N PRO A 40 -5.59 -5.40 -8.95
CA PRO A 40 -5.91 -3.97 -9.03
C PRO A 40 -5.23 -3.24 -10.20
N ILE A 41 -3.98 -3.58 -10.54
CA ILE A 41 -3.29 -2.99 -11.70
C ILE A 41 -4.02 -3.32 -12.99
N MET A 42 -4.35 -4.59 -13.21
CA MET A 42 -5.07 -5.02 -14.41
C MET A 42 -6.46 -4.39 -14.50
N ILE A 43 -7.17 -4.30 -13.37
CA ILE A 43 -8.47 -3.63 -13.30
C ILE A 43 -8.34 -2.14 -13.64
N ALA A 44 -7.36 -1.44 -13.08
CA ALA A 44 -7.16 -0.02 -13.36
C ALA A 44 -6.84 0.24 -14.84
N ILE A 45 -5.98 -0.59 -15.45
CA ILE A 45 -5.62 -0.47 -16.87
C ILE A 45 -6.84 -0.73 -17.76
N LEU A 46 -7.52 -1.86 -17.58
CA LEU A 46 -8.68 -2.23 -18.41
C LEU A 46 -9.82 -1.23 -18.25
N PHE A 47 -10.12 -0.84 -17.02
CA PHE A 47 -11.15 0.14 -16.72
C PHE A 47 -10.80 1.51 -17.30
N GLY A 48 -9.55 1.94 -17.17
CA GLY A 48 -9.06 3.19 -17.77
C GLY A 48 -9.19 3.21 -19.29
N ILE A 49 -8.82 2.12 -19.98
CA ILE A 49 -8.96 2.01 -21.44
C ILE A 49 -10.44 2.11 -21.84
N ILE A 50 -11.32 1.37 -21.16
CA ILE A 50 -12.77 1.38 -21.44
C ILE A 50 -13.32 2.80 -21.26
N MET A 51 -13.03 3.46 -20.16
CA MET A 51 -13.55 4.79 -19.86
C MET A 51 -12.98 5.86 -20.78
N CYS A 52 -11.68 5.84 -21.08
CA CYS A 52 -11.07 6.75 -22.04
C CYS A 52 -11.63 6.55 -23.47
N THR A 53 -11.88 5.32 -23.88
CA THR A 53 -12.48 5.02 -25.20
C THR A 53 -13.93 5.49 -25.25
N PHE A 54 -14.68 5.28 -24.16
CA PHE A 54 -16.07 5.72 -24.05
C PHE A 54 -16.20 7.24 -24.12
N ILE A 55 -15.43 7.99 -23.33
CA ILE A 55 -15.44 9.47 -23.35
C ILE A 55 -14.81 9.98 -24.66
N GLY A 56 -13.81 9.30 -25.21
CA GLY A 56 -13.21 9.62 -26.51
C GLY A 56 -14.18 9.52 -27.69
N SER A 57 -15.28 8.78 -27.54
CA SER A 57 -16.37 8.80 -28.53
C SER A 57 -17.18 10.10 -28.53
N PHE A 58 -17.09 10.91 -27.47
CA PHE A 58 -17.72 12.23 -27.41
C PHE A 58 -16.76 13.30 -27.92
N ASP A 59 -15.57 13.37 -27.34
CA ASP A 59 -14.48 14.26 -27.74
C ASP A 59 -13.11 13.73 -27.27
N LEU A 60 -12.10 13.87 -28.13
CA LEU A 60 -10.75 13.40 -27.83
C LEU A 60 -10.07 14.18 -26.70
N VAL A 61 -10.36 15.49 -26.59
CA VAL A 61 -9.76 16.32 -25.52
C VAL A 61 -10.27 15.91 -24.16
N LEU A 62 -11.56 15.58 -24.02
CA LEU A 62 -12.14 15.08 -22.78
C LEU A 62 -11.51 13.73 -22.37
N ALA A 63 -11.27 12.85 -23.35
CA ALA A 63 -10.57 11.59 -23.09
C ALA A 63 -9.11 11.82 -22.64
N MET A 64 -8.42 12.80 -23.22
CA MET A 64 -7.05 13.15 -22.79
C MET A 64 -7.01 13.71 -21.36
N VAL A 65 -7.96 14.56 -20.99
CA VAL A 65 -8.09 15.07 -19.62
C VAL A 65 -8.31 13.91 -18.63
N MET A 66 -9.18 12.97 -18.97
CA MET A 66 -9.44 11.78 -18.17
C MET A 66 -8.16 10.92 -18.02
N LEU A 67 -7.46 10.65 -19.12
CA LEU A 67 -6.23 9.88 -19.13
C LEU A 67 -5.14 10.53 -18.26
N ILE A 68 -4.93 11.83 -18.40
CA ILE A 68 -3.96 12.58 -17.60
C ILE A 68 -4.33 12.49 -16.11
N SER A 69 -5.61 12.66 -15.77
CA SER A 69 -6.10 12.56 -14.39
C SER A 69 -5.82 11.17 -13.79
N TYR A 70 -6.02 10.10 -14.54
CA TYR A 70 -5.71 8.73 -14.11
C TYR A 70 -4.22 8.50 -13.91
N ILE A 71 -3.36 9.03 -14.79
CA ILE A 71 -1.90 8.93 -14.65
C ILE A 71 -1.44 9.70 -13.41
N VAL A 72 -1.98 10.90 -13.17
CA VAL A 72 -1.63 11.71 -12.00
C VAL A 72 -2.01 10.99 -10.71
N VAL A 73 -3.26 10.53 -10.59
CA VAL A 73 -3.75 9.88 -9.37
C VAL A 73 -3.17 8.47 -9.19
N GLY A 74 -3.07 7.68 -10.26
CA GLY A 74 -2.65 6.28 -10.18
C GLY A 74 -1.14 6.05 -10.18
N CYS A 75 -0.34 6.99 -10.73
CA CYS A 75 1.11 6.83 -10.86
C CYS A 75 1.89 7.95 -10.16
N ILE A 76 1.63 9.21 -10.47
CA ILE A 76 2.47 10.33 -10.00
C ILE A 76 2.35 10.49 -8.49
N ILE A 77 1.14 10.57 -7.97
CA ILE A 77 0.90 10.74 -6.52
C ILE A 77 1.53 9.60 -5.70
N PRO A 78 1.30 8.30 -6.01
CA PRO A 78 1.90 7.21 -5.24
C PRO A 78 3.43 7.23 -5.26
N ILE A 79 4.06 7.57 -6.39
CA ILE A 79 5.52 7.63 -6.50
C ILE A 79 6.09 8.72 -5.61
N LEU A 80 5.51 9.93 -5.62
CA LEU A 80 5.94 11.05 -4.80
C LEU A 80 5.79 10.75 -3.30
N ILE A 81 4.68 10.15 -2.92
CA ILE A 81 4.36 9.79 -1.55
C ILE A 81 5.25 8.65 -1.04
N SER A 82 5.49 7.62 -1.85
CA SER A 82 6.31 6.47 -1.47
C SER A 82 7.75 6.86 -1.10
N GLN A 83 8.30 7.87 -1.74
CA GLN A 83 9.65 8.34 -1.43
C GLN A 83 9.75 9.01 -0.06
N SER A 84 8.66 9.59 0.45
CA SER A 84 8.65 10.31 1.74
C SER A 84 8.47 9.40 2.97
N ASN A 85 8.02 8.15 2.79
CA ASN A 85 7.48 7.32 3.88
C ASN A 85 8.29 6.04 4.19
N LYS A 86 9.47 5.87 3.60
CA LYS A 86 10.22 4.60 3.59
C LYS A 86 10.54 4.01 4.97
N ASP A 87 10.75 4.84 5.99
CA ASP A 87 11.35 4.38 7.24
C ASP A 87 10.35 4.03 8.35
N TYR A 88 9.20 4.69 8.39
CA TYR A 88 8.25 4.51 9.50
C TYR A 88 7.63 3.12 9.59
N GLY A 89 7.37 2.46 8.47
CA GLY A 89 6.83 1.11 8.45
C GLY A 89 7.79 0.08 9.01
N LEU A 90 9.09 0.19 8.69
CA LEU A 90 10.13 -0.68 9.23
C LEU A 90 10.32 -0.46 10.73
N ILE A 91 10.38 0.81 11.17
CA ILE A 91 10.52 1.18 12.58
C ILE A 91 9.32 0.65 13.39
N PHE A 92 8.09 0.80 12.88
CA PHE A 92 6.88 0.28 13.51
C PHE A 92 6.95 -1.24 13.70
N ARG A 93 7.35 -1.99 12.67
CA ARG A 93 7.50 -3.46 12.74
C ARG A 93 8.54 -3.89 13.76
N THR A 94 9.71 -3.26 13.74
CA THR A 94 10.78 -3.57 14.69
C THR A 94 10.31 -3.34 16.12
N LYS A 95 9.70 -2.18 16.42
CA LYS A 95 9.19 -1.89 17.75
C LYS A 95 8.04 -2.79 18.18
N THR A 96 7.17 -3.18 17.26
CA THR A 96 6.10 -4.17 17.53
C THR A 96 6.70 -5.53 17.88
N GLY A 97 7.74 -5.96 17.16
CA GLY A 97 8.49 -7.19 17.46
C GLY A 97 9.14 -7.14 18.86
N ASP A 98 9.81 -6.02 19.18
CA ASP A 98 10.43 -5.80 20.48
C ASP A 98 9.41 -5.80 21.63
N LEU A 99 8.25 -5.19 21.43
CA LEU A 99 7.16 -5.20 22.41
C LEU A 99 6.63 -6.63 22.61
N SER A 100 6.37 -7.34 21.50
CA SER A 100 5.85 -8.71 21.55
C SER A 100 6.81 -9.67 22.25
N SER A 101 8.10 -9.59 21.94
CA SER A 101 9.15 -10.38 22.61
C SER A 101 9.21 -10.05 24.10
N PHE A 102 9.18 -8.76 24.46
CA PHE A 102 9.24 -8.35 25.88
C PHE A 102 8.00 -8.79 26.66
N VAL A 103 6.81 -8.75 26.06
CA VAL A 103 5.57 -9.25 26.68
C VAL A 103 5.64 -10.76 26.85
N LEU A 104 6.10 -11.50 25.84
CA LEU A 104 6.25 -12.95 25.90
C LEU A 104 7.25 -13.37 27.00
N ASP A 105 8.39 -12.69 27.09
CA ASP A 105 9.39 -12.93 28.13
C ASP A 105 8.83 -12.60 29.53
N SER A 106 8.02 -11.54 29.63
CA SER A 106 7.35 -11.16 30.89
C SER A 106 6.33 -12.20 31.34
N LEU A 107 5.62 -12.82 30.39
CA LEU A 107 4.67 -13.91 30.68
C LEU A 107 5.39 -15.20 31.05
N ARG A 108 6.51 -15.53 30.40
CA ARG A 108 7.32 -16.71 30.73
C ARG A 108 7.97 -16.60 32.10
N GLY A 109 8.46 -15.41 32.46
CA GLY A 109 9.09 -15.11 33.74
C GLY A 109 8.11 -14.52 34.77
N VAL A 110 6.81 -14.85 34.73
CA VAL A 110 5.82 -14.30 35.65
C VAL A 110 6.07 -14.77 37.11
N ASN A 111 6.49 -16.01 37.31
CA ASN A 111 6.77 -16.54 38.64
C ASN A 111 7.95 -15.82 39.31
N GLU A 112 9.02 -15.58 38.55
CA GLU A 112 10.18 -14.79 39.02
C GLU A 112 9.79 -13.33 39.26
N THR A 113 8.97 -12.76 38.41
CA THR A 113 8.45 -11.38 38.56
C THR A 113 7.66 -11.21 39.84
N ILE A 114 6.85 -12.20 40.24
CA ILE A 114 6.09 -12.22 41.50
C ILE A 114 7.03 -12.41 42.68
N GLN A 115 7.98 -13.35 42.57
CA GLN A 115 8.91 -13.66 43.63
C GLN A 115 9.81 -12.49 44.02
N TYR A 116 10.22 -11.66 43.03
CA TYR A 116 11.08 -10.50 43.24
C TYR A 116 10.29 -9.16 43.33
N ASP A 117 8.98 -9.18 43.37
CA ASP A 117 8.09 -7.99 43.42
C ASP A 117 8.40 -6.96 42.33
N ASP A 118 8.85 -7.42 41.13
CA ASP A 118 9.23 -6.55 40.00
C ASP A 118 8.06 -6.23 39.06
N GLY A 119 6.83 -6.62 39.42
CA GLY A 119 5.65 -6.49 38.55
C GLY A 119 5.35 -5.06 38.10
N LYS A 120 5.49 -4.08 39.00
CA LYS A 120 5.27 -2.65 38.68
C LYS A 120 6.31 -2.13 37.68
N ASN A 121 7.57 -2.50 37.84
CA ASN A 121 8.65 -2.07 36.94
C ASN A 121 8.47 -2.68 35.54
N ARG A 122 8.12 -3.96 35.46
CA ARG A 122 7.80 -4.61 34.18
C ARG A 122 6.61 -3.96 33.48
N LEU A 123 5.54 -3.65 34.20
CA LEU A 123 4.37 -2.96 33.67
C LEU A 123 4.74 -1.57 33.13
N ASN A 124 5.57 -0.82 33.83
CA ASN A 124 6.03 0.50 33.39
C ASN A 124 6.84 0.39 32.09
N LYS A 125 7.75 -0.59 31.98
CA LYS A 125 8.50 -0.83 30.74
C LYS A 125 7.60 -1.23 29.55
N ILE A 126 6.53 -1.99 29.80
CA ILE A 126 5.53 -2.31 28.77
C ILE A 126 4.84 -1.01 28.33
N LYS A 127 4.41 -0.18 29.27
CA LYS A 127 3.76 1.13 28.95
C LYS A 127 4.69 2.03 28.14
N GLU A 128 5.95 2.20 28.52
CA GLU A 128 6.94 2.98 27.76
C GLU A 128 7.10 2.47 26.32
N LYS A 129 7.14 1.15 26.13
CA LYS A 129 7.21 0.55 24.79
C LYS A 129 5.93 0.80 23.98
N ILE A 130 4.76 0.69 24.60
CA ILE A 130 3.46 1.02 23.98
C ILE A 130 3.41 2.50 23.60
N ASP A 131 3.78 3.40 24.49
CA ASP A 131 3.78 4.85 24.22
C ASP A 131 4.71 5.18 23.04
N SER A 132 5.91 4.59 23.01
CA SER A 132 6.84 4.75 21.91
C SER A 132 6.32 4.22 20.57
N LEU A 133 5.52 3.16 20.59
CA LEU A 133 4.86 2.58 19.42
C LEU A 133 3.70 3.47 18.94
N SER A 134 2.89 3.96 19.89
CA SER A 134 1.76 4.86 19.65
C SER A 134 2.19 6.16 18.94
N ILE A 135 3.33 6.74 19.33
CA ILE A 135 3.89 7.92 18.67
C ILE A 135 4.20 7.66 17.19
N ILE A 136 4.76 6.49 16.88
CA ILE A 136 5.09 6.11 15.49
C ILE A 136 3.82 5.82 14.70
N GLU A 137 2.88 5.11 15.31
CA GLU A 137 1.57 4.84 14.70
C GLU A 137 0.83 6.16 14.38
N GLY A 138 0.87 7.13 15.31
CA GLY A 138 0.32 8.47 15.08
C GLY A 138 0.94 9.14 13.85
N LYS A 139 2.28 9.14 13.72
CA LYS A 139 2.96 9.69 12.55
C LYS A 139 2.58 8.97 11.25
N MET A 140 2.45 7.65 11.28
CA MET A 140 2.01 6.89 10.11
C MET A 140 0.58 7.24 9.70
N LYS A 141 -0.32 7.43 10.67
CA LYS A 141 -1.70 7.87 10.41
C LYS A 141 -1.77 9.29 9.86
N ASP A 142 -0.96 10.22 10.38
CA ASP A 142 -0.87 11.59 9.88
C ASP A 142 -0.39 11.63 8.42
N ILE A 143 0.61 10.83 8.10
CA ILE A 143 1.12 10.69 6.74
C ILE A 143 0.03 10.12 5.82
N THR A 144 -0.64 9.05 6.24
CA THR A 144 -1.74 8.44 5.48
C THR A 144 -2.89 9.42 5.27
N GLY A 145 -3.27 10.17 6.32
CA GLY A 145 -4.29 11.22 6.24
C GLY A 145 -3.92 12.34 5.28
N THR A 146 -2.67 12.81 5.33
CA THR A 146 -2.15 13.83 4.40
C THR A 146 -2.17 13.33 2.96
N ASN A 147 -1.78 12.08 2.73
CA ASN A 147 -1.80 11.45 1.41
C ASN A 147 -3.22 11.35 0.85
N MET A 148 -4.18 10.93 1.67
CA MET A 148 -5.60 10.91 1.29
C MET A 148 -6.13 12.32 0.98
N ALA A 149 -5.75 13.33 1.77
CA ALA A 149 -6.15 14.70 1.54
C ALA A 149 -5.59 15.24 0.21
N ILE A 150 -4.31 15.00 -0.08
CA ILE A 150 -3.67 15.38 -1.36
C ILE A 150 -4.38 14.68 -2.53
N THR A 151 -4.58 13.37 -2.44
CA THR A 151 -5.24 12.59 -3.49
C THR A 151 -6.65 13.11 -3.78
N ASN A 152 -7.46 13.32 -2.75
CA ASN A 152 -8.83 13.82 -2.90
C ASN A 152 -8.86 15.26 -3.44
N THR A 153 -7.90 16.11 -3.06
CA THR A 153 -7.78 17.46 -3.60
C THR A 153 -7.44 17.43 -5.09
N VAL A 154 -6.53 16.57 -5.51
CA VAL A 154 -6.17 16.41 -6.93
C VAL A 154 -7.35 15.86 -7.74
N ILE A 155 -8.11 14.90 -7.20
CA ILE A 155 -9.33 14.39 -7.82
C ILE A 155 -10.34 15.52 -8.01
N LEU A 156 -10.60 16.30 -6.95
CA LEU A 156 -11.52 17.44 -7.04
C LEU A 156 -11.08 18.46 -8.10
N LEU A 157 -9.80 18.78 -8.17
CA LEU A 157 -9.27 19.67 -9.20
C LEU A 157 -9.44 19.09 -10.61
N ALA A 158 -9.21 17.79 -10.79
CA ALA A 158 -9.42 17.10 -12.07
C ALA A 158 -10.90 17.16 -12.50
N ASP A 159 -11.83 16.94 -11.56
CA ASP A 159 -13.27 17.04 -11.81
C ASP A 159 -13.69 18.46 -12.19
N LEU A 160 -13.13 19.50 -11.53
CA LEU A 160 -13.37 20.89 -11.89
C LEU A 160 -12.81 21.22 -13.29
N VAL A 161 -11.61 20.76 -13.61
CA VAL A 161 -11.02 20.93 -14.96
C VAL A 161 -11.90 20.27 -16.01
N MET A 162 -12.35 19.05 -15.77
CA MET A 162 -13.25 18.33 -16.66
C MET A 162 -14.56 19.11 -16.86
N LEU A 163 -15.13 19.62 -15.77
CA LEU A 163 -16.36 20.43 -15.82
C LEU A 163 -16.18 21.69 -16.68
N PHE A 164 -15.12 22.46 -16.44
CA PHE A 164 -14.88 23.71 -17.19
C PHE A 164 -14.63 23.45 -18.68
N ILE A 165 -13.85 22.42 -19.02
CA ILE A 165 -13.59 22.04 -20.41
C ILE A 165 -14.88 21.55 -21.08
N SER A 166 -15.68 20.74 -20.39
CA SER A 166 -16.96 20.26 -20.92
C SER A 166 -17.97 21.38 -21.12
N ILE A 167 -18.02 22.38 -20.22
CA ILE A 167 -18.86 23.59 -20.41
C ILE A 167 -18.39 24.38 -21.63
N HIS A 168 -17.08 24.55 -21.80
CA HIS A 168 -16.53 25.26 -22.97
C HIS A 168 -16.95 24.59 -24.29
N PHE A 169 -16.84 23.25 -24.36
CA PHE A 169 -17.24 22.51 -25.57
C PHE A 169 -18.76 22.50 -25.79
N TYR A 170 -19.54 22.49 -24.72
CA TYR A 170 -20.99 22.64 -24.81
C TYR A 170 -21.39 24.00 -25.34
N THR A 171 -20.81 25.11 -24.88
CA THR A 171 -21.11 26.45 -25.35
C THR A 171 -20.73 26.69 -26.82
N HIS A 172 -19.74 25.93 -27.33
CA HIS A 172 -19.34 25.91 -28.73
C HIS A 172 -20.09 24.85 -29.57
N SER A 173 -21.13 24.23 -29.00
CA SER A 173 -21.97 23.23 -29.67
C SER A 173 -21.20 22.00 -30.19
N GLN A 174 -20.05 21.70 -29.60
CA GLN A 174 -19.23 20.51 -29.95
C GLN A 174 -19.74 19.24 -29.28
N ILE A 175 -20.34 19.36 -28.09
CA ILE A 175 -20.94 18.26 -27.34
C ILE A 175 -22.36 18.63 -26.89
N THR A 176 -23.17 17.63 -26.63
CA THR A 176 -24.53 17.81 -26.09
C THR A 176 -24.49 17.98 -24.57
N PHE A 177 -25.55 18.53 -23.97
CA PHE A 177 -25.67 18.63 -22.52
C PHE A 177 -25.61 17.28 -21.80
N ALA A 178 -26.17 16.22 -22.41
CA ALA A 178 -26.09 14.88 -21.89
C ALA A 178 -24.63 14.38 -21.83
N GLN A 179 -23.84 14.60 -22.88
CA GLN A 179 -22.43 14.24 -22.95
C GLN A 179 -21.58 15.01 -21.92
N LEU A 180 -21.89 16.29 -21.67
CA LEU A 180 -21.26 17.07 -20.60
C LEU A 180 -21.48 16.41 -19.24
N ILE A 181 -22.74 16.12 -18.89
CA ILE A 181 -23.07 15.49 -17.60
C ILE A 181 -22.39 14.12 -17.48
N ILE A 182 -22.48 13.29 -18.53
CA ILE A 182 -21.88 11.96 -18.54
C ILE A 182 -20.37 12.04 -18.35
N SER A 183 -19.66 12.97 -19.02
CA SER A 183 -18.20 13.09 -18.89
C SER A 183 -17.77 13.42 -17.46
N VAL A 184 -18.43 14.38 -16.82
CA VAL A 184 -18.12 14.79 -15.45
C VAL A 184 -18.44 13.69 -14.45
N VAL A 185 -19.65 13.11 -14.50
CA VAL A 185 -20.05 12.02 -13.58
C VAL A 185 -19.20 10.77 -13.78
N SER A 186 -18.85 10.48 -15.04
CA SER A 186 -17.97 9.34 -15.34
C SER A 186 -16.59 9.51 -14.75
N LEU A 187 -15.98 10.70 -14.83
CA LEU A 187 -14.69 10.97 -14.21
C LEU A 187 -14.78 10.84 -12.68
N MET A 188 -15.75 11.53 -12.05
CA MET A 188 -15.96 11.51 -10.59
C MET A 188 -16.10 10.08 -10.04
N SER A 189 -16.82 9.20 -10.74
CA SER A 189 -17.09 7.83 -10.28
C SER A 189 -15.97 6.83 -10.61
N SER A 190 -15.05 7.19 -11.49
CA SER A 190 -14.06 6.25 -12.05
C SER A 190 -12.72 6.19 -11.32
N PHE A 191 -12.48 7.04 -10.33
CA PHE A 191 -11.20 7.07 -9.61
C PHE A 191 -10.96 5.88 -8.67
N GLY A 192 -11.98 5.09 -8.31
CA GLY A 192 -11.87 3.98 -7.36
C GLY A 192 -10.69 3.05 -7.61
N PRO A 193 -10.53 2.44 -8.80
CA PRO A 193 -9.40 1.58 -9.13
C PRO A 193 -8.03 2.26 -9.03
N PHE A 194 -7.95 3.55 -9.40
CA PHE A 194 -6.68 4.31 -9.35
C PHE A 194 -6.30 4.71 -7.94
N VAL A 195 -7.25 5.03 -7.08
CA VAL A 195 -7.03 5.26 -5.64
C VAL A 195 -6.61 3.96 -4.94
N ALA A 196 -7.23 2.83 -5.30
CA ALA A 196 -6.79 1.52 -4.79
C ALA A 196 -5.33 1.25 -5.19
N LEU A 197 -4.93 1.56 -6.42
CA LEU A 197 -3.55 1.46 -6.90
C LEU A 197 -2.61 2.37 -6.11
N ALA A 198 -3.02 3.60 -5.81
CA ALA A 198 -2.24 4.55 -5.01
C ALA A 198 -1.91 4.02 -3.60
N ASN A 199 -2.80 3.25 -3.00
CA ASN A 199 -2.62 2.67 -1.67
C ASN A 199 -1.70 1.43 -1.63
N LEU A 200 -1.33 0.86 -2.78
CA LEU A 200 -0.48 -0.33 -2.85
C LEU A 200 1.01 -0.07 -2.58
N GLY A 201 1.47 1.18 -2.65
CA GLY A 201 2.90 1.50 -2.60
C GLY A 201 3.62 0.99 -1.35
N SER A 202 2.98 0.95 -0.18
CA SER A 202 3.56 0.43 1.06
C SER A 202 3.64 -1.10 1.09
N THR A 203 2.71 -1.79 0.46
CA THR A 203 2.67 -3.25 0.41
C THR A 203 3.73 -3.81 -0.54
N LEU A 204 3.98 -3.14 -1.66
CA LEU A 204 4.97 -3.51 -2.67
C LEU A 204 6.39 -3.66 -2.11
N GLN A 205 6.85 -2.71 -1.27
CA GLN A 205 8.21 -2.76 -0.71
C GLN A 205 8.45 -3.99 0.16
N ASN A 206 7.47 -4.38 0.97
CA ASN A 206 7.57 -5.56 1.82
C ASN A 206 7.62 -6.85 1.01
N THR A 207 6.84 -6.89 -0.08
CA THR A 207 6.77 -8.08 -0.93
C THR A 207 8.03 -8.24 -1.78
N PHE A 208 8.61 -7.15 -2.28
CA PHE A 208 9.90 -7.22 -2.99
C PHE A 208 11.02 -7.72 -2.07
N ALA A 209 11.05 -7.31 -0.81
CA ALA A 209 12.02 -7.82 0.17
C ALA A 209 11.82 -9.32 0.46
N ALA A 210 10.58 -9.78 0.55
CA ALA A 210 10.26 -11.20 0.70
C ALA A 210 10.59 -12.00 -0.57
N GLY A 211 10.28 -11.43 -1.75
CA GLY A 211 10.60 -12.02 -3.04
C GLY A 211 12.09 -12.25 -3.25
N ASN A 212 12.92 -11.26 -2.91
CA ASN A 212 14.38 -11.39 -3.00
C ASN A 212 14.89 -12.53 -2.11
N ARG A 213 14.40 -12.65 -0.87
CA ARG A 213 14.79 -13.76 0.02
C ARG A 213 14.39 -15.14 -0.53
N VAL A 214 13.24 -15.23 -1.18
CA VAL A 214 12.81 -16.49 -1.82
C VAL A 214 13.66 -16.78 -3.06
N LEU A 215 13.99 -15.76 -3.87
CA LEU A 215 14.88 -15.90 -5.03
C LEU A 215 16.28 -16.33 -4.63
N ASP A 216 16.86 -15.75 -3.58
CA ASP A 216 18.18 -16.13 -3.04
C ASP A 216 18.24 -17.64 -2.71
N ILE A 217 17.14 -18.21 -2.19
CA ILE A 217 17.07 -19.67 -1.92
C ILE A 217 16.90 -20.48 -3.20
N LEU A 218 16.24 -19.94 -4.23
CA LEU A 218 16.02 -20.66 -5.48
C LEU A 218 17.26 -20.69 -6.37
N GLU A 219 18.13 -19.67 -6.24
CA GLU A 219 19.35 -19.52 -7.02
C GLU A 219 20.57 -20.23 -6.36
N GLU A 220 20.51 -20.60 -5.07
CA GLU A 220 21.51 -21.41 -4.36
C GLU A 220 21.44 -22.89 -4.80
#